data_a268c7411768524aad30a4e45a1d8a17
#
_entry.id   a268c7411768524aad30a4e45a1d8a17
#
_cell.length_a   1.000
_cell.length_b   1.000
_cell.length_c   1.000
_cell.angle_alpha   90.00
_cell.angle_beta   90.00
_cell.angle_gamma   90.00
#
_symmetry.space_group_name_H-M   'P 1'
#
loop_
_entity.id
_entity.type
_entity.pdbx_description
1 polymer ?
#
loop_
_entity_poly.entity_id
_entity_poly.type
_entity_poly.pdbx_seq_one_letter_code
_entity_poly.pdbx_strand_id
1 'polypeptide(L)'
;MTEENRDAQLSEDQAIEFAHQVLDLARSGDAATLAKLLDKGLPPNLRTSKGDTLLMLASYHGQLDAVRTLLDHGADPDIQNDNGQSPIAGAAFKGDLAMVKLLAEQGADIEGASPDGKTALMMAAMFNRAEITEYLIEKGADIHAQDANGVTPLAAAQRMGAPETAALLARIQELQK
;
A
#
# COMPACT_ATOMS: atom_id res chain seq x y z
N MET A 1 -32.15 -27.61 14.90
CA MET A 1 -30.83 -27.58 14.27
C MET A 1 -30.24 -28.95 14.35
N THR A 2 -29.88 -29.55 13.24
CA THR A 2 -29.23 -30.87 13.20
C THR A 2 -27.77 -30.75 13.66
N GLU A 3 -27.17 -31.84 14.17
CA GLU A 3 -25.77 -31.87 14.58
C GLU A 3 -24.82 -31.41 13.45
N GLU A 4 -25.09 -31.86 12.21
CA GLU A 4 -24.36 -31.42 11.02
C GLU A 4 -24.38 -29.90 10.82
N ASN A 5 -25.48 -29.22 11.11
CA ASN A 5 -25.60 -27.77 10.96
C ASN A 5 -24.85 -27.04 12.08
N ARG A 6 -24.70 -27.64 13.26
CA ARG A 6 -23.94 -27.11 14.38
C ARG A 6 -22.43 -27.25 14.15
N ASP A 7 -21.99 -28.39 13.61
CA ASP A 7 -20.60 -28.64 13.30
C ASP A 7 -20.12 -27.76 12.12
N ALA A 8 -20.97 -27.54 11.11
CA ALA A 8 -20.68 -26.61 10.01
C ALA A 8 -20.56 -25.15 10.50
N GLN A 9 -21.44 -24.71 11.42
CA GLN A 9 -21.40 -23.36 11.99
C GLN A 9 -20.18 -23.15 12.88
N LEU A 10 -19.79 -24.15 13.69
CA LEU A 10 -18.56 -24.10 14.48
C LEU A 10 -17.31 -24.02 13.59
N SER A 11 -17.32 -24.73 12.45
CA SER A 11 -16.23 -24.67 11.46
C SER A 11 -16.11 -23.30 10.79
N GLU A 12 -17.25 -22.68 10.46
CA GLU A 12 -17.29 -21.32 9.90
C GLU A 12 -16.79 -20.28 10.92
N ASP A 13 -17.26 -20.33 12.16
CA ASP A 13 -16.84 -19.45 13.23
C ASP A 13 -15.33 -19.57 13.52
N GLN A 14 -14.80 -20.79 13.51
CA GLN A 14 -13.37 -21.04 13.67
C GLN A 14 -12.55 -20.48 12.49
N ALA A 15 -13.04 -20.58 11.26
CA ALA A 15 -12.39 -20.04 10.09
C ALA A 15 -12.36 -18.51 10.12
N ILE A 16 -13.44 -17.87 10.56
CA ILE A 16 -13.53 -16.41 10.73
C ILE A 16 -12.55 -15.95 11.81
N GLU A 17 -12.52 -16.62 12.95
CA GLU A 17 -11.59 -16.30 14.05
C GLU A 17 -10.13 -16.45 13.61
N PHE A 18 -9.80 -17.52 12.90
CA PHE A 18 -8.45 -17.71 12.34
C PHE A 18 -8.08 -16.59 11.36
N ALA A 19 -8.99 -16.19 10.47
CA ALA A 19 -8.77 -15.10 9.54
C ALA A 19 -8.48 -13.79 10.30
N HIS A 20 -9.24 -13.47 11.35
CA HIS A 20 -9.00 -12.30 12.19
C HIS A 20 -7.60 -12.34 12.84
N GLN A 21 -7.20 -13.48 13.39
CA GLN A 21 -5.87 -13.65 13.98
C GLN A 21 -4.76 -13.41 12.97
N VAL A 22 -4.89 -13.91 11.75
CA VAL A 22 -3.91 -13.69 10.67
C VAL A 22 -3.82 -12.20 10.30
N LEU A 23 -4.97 -11.51 10.19
CA LEU A 23 -4.99 -10.07 9.93
C LEU A 23 -4.30 -9.27 11.05
N ASP A 24 -4.47 -9.70 12.30
CA ASP A 24 -3.82 -9.06 13.46
C ASP A 24 -2.31 -9.31 13.50
N LEU A 25 -1.84 -10.48 13.05
CA LEU A 25 -0.41 -10.74 12.86
C LEU A 25 0.23 -9.77 11.85
N ALA A 26 -0.47 -9.48 10.75
CA ALA A 26 -0.01 -8.51 9.78
C ALA A 26 0.06 -7.09 10.37
N ARG A 27 -0.97 -6.66 11.11
CA ARG A 27 -1.00 -5.34 11.76
C ARG A 27 0.07 -5.19 12.85
N SER A 28 0.29 -6.23 13.63
CA SER A 28 1.28 -6.22 14.73
C SER A 28 2.72 -6.46 14.26
N GLY A 29 2.89 -6.98 13.04
CA GLY A 29 4.20 -7.24 12.45
C GLY A 29 4.86 -8.54 12.91
N ASP A 30 4.08 -9.54 13.35
CA ASP A 30 4.62 -10.86 13.73
C ASP A 30 5.04 -11.65 12.47
N ALA A 31 6.19 -11.25 11.92
CA ALA A 31 6.77 -11.84 10.71
C ALA A 31 7.07 -13.34 10.88
N ALA A 32 7.53 -13.76 12.06
CA ALA A 32 7.89 -15.14 12.31
C ALA A 32 6.67 -16.08 12.28
N THR A 33 5.56 -15.67 12.88
CA THR A 33 4.32 -16.43 12.83
C THR A 33 3.69 -16.42 11.45
N LEU A 34 3.70 -15.26 10.77
CA LEU A 34 3.26 -15.15 9.38
C LEU A 34 4.04 -16.09 8.46
N ALA A 35 5.36 -16.14 8.56
CA ALA A 35 6.21 -17.03 7.78
C ALA A 35 5.79 -18.50 7.94
N LYS A 36 5.58 -18.94 9.18
CA LYS A 36 5.15 -20.34 9.47
C LYS A 36 3.80 -20.66 8.86
N LEU A 37 2.86 -19.71 8.87
CA LEU A 37 1.54 -19.91 8.28
C LEU A 37 1.59 -19.93 6.76
N LEU A 38 2.38 -19.06 6.16
CA LEU A 38 2.62 -18.99 4.70
C LEU A 38 3.30 -20.27 4.21
N ASP A 39 4.30 -20.79 4.92
CA ASP A 39 4.95 -22.06 4.62
C ASP A 39 3.97 -23.26 4.66
N LYS A 40 2.94 -23.16 5.48
CA LYS A 40 1.86 -24.17 5.59
C LYS A 40 0.72 -23.98 4.59
N GLY A 41 0.84 -23.01 3.69
CA GLY A 41 -0.13 -22.79 2.61
C GLY A 41 -1.16 -21.71 2.88
N LEU A 42 -0.94 -20.82 3.85
CA LEU A 42 -1.77 -19.63 3.99
C LEU A 42 -1.68 -18.81 2.70
N PRO A 43 -2.80 -18.41 2.07
CA PRO A 43 -2.77 -17.56 0.89
C PRO A 43 -2.13 -16.19 1.20
N PRO A 44 -1.04 -15.79 0.50
CA PRO A 44 -0.34 -14.54 0.81
C PRO A 44 -1.18 -13.28 0.50
N ASN A 45 -2.16 -13.41 -0.39
CA ASN A 45 -3.04 -12.32 -0.80
C ASN A 45 -4.43 -12.35 -0.12
N LEU A 46 -4.50 -12.94 1.08
CA LEU A 46 -5.72 -12.91 1.90
C LEU A 46 -6.18 -11.46 2.12
N ARG A 47 -7.49 -11.22 2.00
CA ARG A 47 -8.08 -9.87 2.05
C ARG A 47 -9.14 -9.75 3.15
N THR A 48 -9.28 -8.55 3.68
CA THR A 48 -10.42 -8.17 4.53
C THR A 48 -11.70 -7.98 3.70
N SER A 49 -12.83 -7.80 4.37
CA SER A 49 -14.10 -7.44 3.74
C SER A 49 -14.06 -6.08 3.00
N LYS A 50 -13.06 -5.25 3.28
CA LYS A 50 -12.80 -3.96 2.58
C LYS A 50 -11.76 -4.07 1.49
N GLY A 51 -11.31 -5.28 1.20
CA GLY A 51 -10.32 -5.55 0.17
C GLY A 51 -8.87 -5.30 0.58
N ASP A 52 -8.58 -4.93 1.83
CA ASP A 52 -7.20 -4.77 2.30
C ASP A 52 -6.48 -6.12 2.35
N THR A 53 -5.32 -6.21 1.73
CA THR A 53 -4.47 -7.41 1.80
C THR A 53 -3.66 -7.44 3.08
N LEU A 54 -3.10 -8.61 3.43
CA LEU A 54 -2.13 -8.73 4.52
C LEU A 54 -0.96 -7.76 4.35
N LEU A 55 -0.45 -7.65 3.11
CA LEU A 55 0.62 -6.72 2.77
C LEU A 55 0.22 -5.27 3.03
N MET A 56 -0.98 -4.87 2.64
CA MET A 56 -1.49 -3.53 2.88
C MET A 56 -1.60 -3.22 4.36
N LEU A 57 -2.14 -4.14 5.16
CA LEU A 57 -2.23 -3.98 6.62
C LEU A 57 -0.85 -3.84 7.25
N ALA A 58 0.09 -4.72 6.90
CA ALA A 58 1.46 -4.66 7.40
C ALA A 58 2.15 -3.36 7.00
N SER A 59 2.04 -2.94 5.74
CA SER A 59 2.66 -1.71 5.24
C SER A 59 2.07 -0.45 5.88
N TYR A 60 0.75 -0.40 6.03
CA TYR A 60 0.08 0.75 6.66
C TYR A 60 0.45 0.92 8.14
N HIS A 61 0.77 -0.18 8.82
CA HIS A 61 1.24 -0.18 10.21
C HIS A 61 2.77 -0.10 10.35
N GLY A 62 3.52 0.10 9.27
CA GLY A 62 4.97 0.29 9.28
C GLY A 62 5.76 -0.98 9.58
N GLN A 63 5.19 -2.15 9.36
CA GLN A 63 5.77 -3.45 9.72
C GLN A 63 6.68 -3.99 8.61
N LEU A 64 7.90 -3.44 8.51
CA LEU A 64 8.85 -3.75 7.42
C LEU A 64 9.16 -5.24 7.29
N ASP A 65 9.42 -5.93 8.40
CA ASP A 65 9.77 -7.36 8.37
C ASP A 65 8.59 -8.23 7.93
N ALA A 66 7.37 -7.91 8.38
CA ALA A 66 6.17 -8.59 7.92
C ALA A 66 5.92 -8.37 6.42
N VAL A 67 6.16 -7.15 5.92
CA VAL A 67 6.07 -6.83 4.48
C VAL A 67 7.09 -7.65 3.68
N ARG A 68 8.36 -7.71 4.11
CA ARG A 68 9.38 -8.56 3.48
C ARG A 68 8.94 -10.02 3.43
N THR A 69 8.50 -10.55 4.56
CA THR A 69 8.04 -11.92 4.67
C THR A 69 6.90 -12.24 3.72
N LEU A 70 5.90 -11.36 3.63
CA LEU A 70 4.78 -11.52 2.72
C LEU A 70 5.22 -11.49 1.25
N LEU A 71 6.08 -10.56 0.88
CA LEU A 71 6.62 -10.45 -0.48
C LEU A 71 7.47 -11.67 -0.86
N ASP A 72 8.32 -12.16 0.04
CA ASP A 72 9.13 -13.38 -0.16
C ASP A 72 8.26 -14.63 -0.37
N HIS A 73 7.03 -14.64 0.15
CA HIS A 73 6.05 -15.72 -0.03
C HIS A 73 5.03 -15.44 -1.16
N GLY A 74 5.33 -14.50 -2.03
CA GLY A 74 4.54 -14.27 -3.24
C GLY A 74 3.34 -13.33 -3.07
N ALA A 75 3.29 -12.51 -2.02
CA ALA A 75 2.29 -11.46 -1.94
C ALA A 75 2.44 -10.47 -3.10
N ASP A 76 1.32 -10.11 -3.70
CA ASP A 76 1.28 -9.12 -4.78
C ASP A 76 1.24 -7.70 -4.18
N PRO A 77 2.27 -6.86 -4.43
CA PRO A 77 2.34 -5.52 -3.87
C PRO A 77 1.36 -4.52 -4.50
N ASP A 78 0.72 -4.89 -5.61
CA ASP A 78 -0.08 -3.95 -6.41
C ASP A 78 -1.59 -4.16 -6.26
N ILE A 79 -2.03 -5.12 -5.46
CA ILE A 79 -3.45 -5.31 -5.18
C ILE A 79 -4.00 -4.07 -4.47
N GLN A 80 -5.02 -3.47 -5.06
CA GLN A 80 -5.76 -2.35 -4.48
C GLN A 80 -6.91 -2.85 -3.60
N ASN A 81 -7.22 -2.12 -2.54
CA ASN A 81 -8.42 -2.34 -1.76
C ASN A 81 -9.67 -1.80 -2.48
N ASP A 82 -10.85 -1.92 -1.87
CA ASP A 82 -12.12 -1.48 -2.45
C ASP A 82 -12.19 0.05 -2.68
N ASN A 83 -11.32 0.82 -2.03
CA ASN A 83 -11.14 2.26 -2.26
C ASN A 83 -10.12 2.58 -3.36
N GLY A 84 -9.56 1.58 -4.03
CA GLY A 84 -8.54 1.75 -5.06
C GLY A 84 -7.17 2.16 -4.54
N GLN A 85 -6.89 1.94 -3.26
CA GLN A 85 -5.60 2.25 -2.64
C GLN A 85 -4.65 1.07 -2.79
N SER A 86 -3.42 1.34 -3.20
CA SER A 86 -2.31 0.37 -3.21
C SER A 86 -1.42 0.54 -1.97
N PRO A 87 -0.65 -0.49 -1.59
CA PRO A 87 0.29 -0.39 -0.46
C PRO A 87 1.26 0.78 -0.57
N ILE A 88 1.86 1.01 -1.74
CA ILE A 88 2.84 2.10 -1.94
C ILE A 88 2.19 3.48 -1.86
N ALA A 89 0.98 3.65 -2.38
CA ALA A 89 0.23 4.91 -2.26
C ALA A 89 -0.13 5.21 -0.80
N GLY A 90 -0.52 4.19 -0.03
CA GLY A 90 -0.77 4.32 1.40
C GLY A 90 0.48 4.69 2.20
N ALA A 91 1.62 4.09 1.90
CA ALA A 91 2.91 4.43 2.52
C ALA A 91 3.34 5.86 2.18
N ALA A 92 3.14 6.30 0.94
CA ALA A 92 3.41 7.68 0.51
C ALA A 92 2.50 8.69 1.24
N PHE A 93 1.22 8.40 1.36
CA PHE A 93 0.29 9.20 2.15
C PHE A 93 0.75 9.37 3.60
N LYS A 94 1.14 8.28 4.25
CA LYS A 94 1.60 8.30 5.65
C LYS A 94 2.95 8.97 5.84
N GLY A 95 3.75 9.11 4.80
CA GLY A 95 5.09 9.66 4.89
C GLY A 95 6.13 8.63 5.36
N ASP A 96 5.87 7.36 5.15
CA ASP A 96 6.80 6.27 5.50
C ASP A 96 7.77 5.99 4.34
N LEU A 97 8.86 6.74 4.30
CA LEU A 97 9.88 6.61 3.25
C LEU A 97 10.52 5.22 3.22
N ALA A 98 10.77 4.63 4.38
CA ALA A 98 11.38 3.28 4.44
C ALA A 98 10.46 2.24 3.81
N MET A 99 9.15 2.33 4.05
CA MET A 99 8.16 1.45 3.45
C MET A 99 8.01 1.68 1.95
N VAL A 100 7.99 2.94 1.50
CA VAL A 100 7.96 3.27 0.06
C VAL A 100 9.17 2.67 -0.66
N LYS A 101 10.37 2.81 -0.08
CA LYS A 101 11.60 2.22 -0.62
C LYS A 101 11.52 0.70 -0.70
N LEU A 102 11.10 0.06 0.38
CA LEU A 102 10.97 -1.40 0.41
C LEU A 102 10.01 -1.90 -0.68
N LEU A 103 8.82 -1.32 -0.78
CA LEU A 103 7.83 -1.72 -1.77
C LEU A 103 8.33 -1.50 -3.21
N ALA A 104 8.92 -0.34 -3.50
CA ALA A 104 9.47 -0.03 -4.82
C ALA A 104 10.63 -0.97 -5.21
N GLU A 105 11.55 -1.26 -4.28
CA GLU A 105 12.68 -2.17 -4.49
C GLU A 105 12.24 -3.63 -4.69
N GLN A 106 11.09 -4.00 -4.14
CA GLN A 106 10.50 -5.33 -4.28
C GLN A 106 9.51 -5.42 -5.46
N GLY A 107 9.50 -4.43 -6.34
CA GLY A 107 8.80 -4.49 -7.62
C GLY A 107 7.37 -3.93 -7.61
N ALA A 108 6.95 -3.17 -6.59
CA ALA A 108 5.68 -2.47 -6.64
C ALA A 108 5.63 -1.49 -7.82
N ASP A 109 4.48 -1.41 -8.48
CA ASP A 109 4.25 -0.49 -9.59
C ASP A 109 4.17 0.96 -9.07
N ILE A 110 5.21 1.74 -9.35
CA ILE A 110 5.30 3.15 -8.95
C ILE A 110 4.24 4.00 -9.66
N GLU A 111 3.88 3.63 -10.89
CA GLU A 111 2.87 4.34 -11.70
C GLU A 111 1.44 3.79 -11.49
N GLY A 112 1.29 2.76 -10.67
CA GLY A 112 -0.02 2.21 -10.33
C GLY A 112 -0.94 3.30 -9.79
N ALA A 113 -2.07 3.53 -10.49
CA ALA A 113 -3.02 4.56 -10.14
C ALA A 113 -4.31 3.97 -9.57
N SER A 114 -4.94 4.69 -8.65
CA SER A 114 -6.29 4.42 -8.20
C SER A 114 -7.31 4.62 -9.36
N PRO A 115 -8.57 4.15 -9.23
CA PRO A 115 -9.59 4.36 -10.25
C PRO A 115 -9.82 5.82 -10.64
N ASP A 116 -9.58 6.76 -9.72
CA ASP A 116 -9.61 8.20 -9.98
C ASP A 116 -8.27 8.77 -10.49
N GLY A 117 -7.32 7.91 -10.83
CA GLY A 117 -6.07 8.26 -11.49
C GLY A 117 -4.96 8.78 -10.57
N LYS A 118 -5.09 8.65 -9.26
CA LYS A 118 -4.06 9.11 -8.31
C LYS A 118 -2.93 8.11 -8.17
N THR A 119 -1.70 8.57 -8.41
CA THR A 119 -0.46 7.82 -8.24
C THR A 119 0.14 8.02 -6.85
N ALA A 120 1.11 7.19 -6.48
CA ALA A 120 1.88 7.37 -5.23
C ALA A 120 2.59 8.73 -5.18
N LEU A 121 3.09 9.22 -6.33
CA LEU A 121 3.70 10.55 -6.43
C LEU A 121 2.69 11.66 -6.11
N MET A 122 1.46 11.57 -6.61
CA MET A 122 0.40 12.54 -6.27
C MET A 122 0.09 12.51 -4.78
N MET A 123 0.03 11.32 -4.16
CA MET A 123 -0.21 11.19 -2.72
C MET A 123 0.92 11.84 -1.91
N ALA A 124 2.17 11.59 -2.26
CA ALA A 124 3.32 12.24 -1.62
C ALA A 124 3.29 13.77 -1.77
N ALA A 125 2.98 14.25 -2.98
CA ALA A 125 2.90 15.67 -3.29
C ALA A 125 1.79 16.38 -2.50
N MET A 126 0.59 15.83 -2.47
CA MET A 126 -0.57 16.37 -1.76
C MET A 126 -0.33 16.54 -0.26
N PHE A 127 0.39 15.61 0.34
CA PHE A 127 0.62 15.56 1.80
C PHE A 127 2.01 16.07 2.21
N ASN A 128 2.66 16.84 1.34
CA ASN A 128 3.94 17.50 1.59
C ASN A 128 5.08 16.54 2.00
N ARG A 129 5.13 15.35 1.38
CA ARG A 129 6.14 14.33 1.64
C ARG A 129 7.33 14.51 0.69
N ALA A 130 8.17 15.55 0.95
CA ALA A 130 9.22 15.97 0.03
C ALA A 130 10.23 14.84 -0.29
N GLU A 131 10.75 14.14 0.72
CA GLU A 131 11.73 13.06 0.54
C GLU A 131 11.15 11.88 -0.27
N ILE A 132 9.88 11.54 -0.06
CA ILE A 132 9.19 10.51 -0.83
C ILE A 132 8.97 10.98 -2.27
N THR A 133 8.60 12.24 -2.46
CA THR A 133 8.44 12.85 -3.77
C THR A 133 9.75 12.78 -4.56
N GLU A 134 10.87 13.17 -3.95
CA GLU A 134 12.21 13.06 -4.57
C GLU A 134 12.53 11.61 -4.93
N TYR A 135 12.35 10.68 -4.00
CA TYR A 135 12.64 9.28 -4.23
C TYR A 135 11.83 8.68 -5.38
N LEU A 136 10.52 8.95 -5.43
CA LEU A 136 9.65 8.43 -6.50
C LEU A 136 10.06 9.02 -7.86
N ILE A 137 10.42 10.29 -7.93
CA ILE A 137 10.92 10.93 -9.16
C ILE A 137 12.25 10.32 -9.59
N GLU A 138 13.19 10.07 -8.68
CA GLU A 138 14.44 9.37 -8.96
C GLU A 138 14.22 7.96 -9.52
N LYS A 139 13.13 7.31 -9.10
CA LYS A 139 12.71 5.99 -9.61
C LYS A 139 11.93 6.05 -10.92
N GLY A 140 11.72 7.23 -11.47
CA GLY A 140 11.11 7.42 -12.78
C GLY A 140 9.62 7.75 -12.75
N ALA A 141 9.06 8.13 -11.60
CA ALA A 141 7.66 8.55 -11.53
C ALA A 141 7.38 9.75 -12.42
N ASP A 142 6.27 9.68 -13.17
CA ASP A 142 5.88 10.74 -14.11
C ASP A 142 5.33 11.97 -13.36
N ILE A 143 6.11 13.05 -13.37
CA ILE A 143 5.72 14.34 -12.76
C ILE A 143 4.58 15.04 -13.50
N HIS A 144 4.25 14.61 -14.71
CA HIS A 144 3.18 15.15 -15.56
C HIS A 144 1.93 14.27 -15.59
N ALA A 145 1.94 13.12 -14.88
CA ALA A 145 0.77 12.27 -14.77
C ALA A 145 -0.44 13.08 -14.30
N GLN A 146 -1.61 12.76 -14.82
CA GLN A 146 -2.85 13.45 -14.50
C GLN A 146 -3.87 12.48 -13.89
N ASP A 147 -4.57 12.90 -12.86
CA ASP A 147 -5.72 12.17 -12.35
C ASP A 147 -6.94 12.32 -13.31
N ALA A 148 -8.07 11.72 -12.94
CA ALA A 148 -9.31 11.76 -13.74
C ALA A 148 -9.83 13.19 -13.99
N ASN A 149 -9.41 14.17 -13.20
CA ASN A 149 -9.76 15.58 -13.33
C ASN A 149 -8.67 16.43 -13.99
N GLY A 150 -7.63 15.80 -14.56
CA GLY A 150 -6.51 16.49 -15.19
C GLY A 150 -5.54 17.15 -14.20
N VAL A 151 -5.57 16.74 -12.93
CA VAL A 151 -4.73 17.32 -11.88
C VAL A 151 -3.36 16.64 -11.88
N THR A 152 -2.30 17.42 -12.04
CA THR A 152 -0.90 16.95 -11.97
C THR A 152 -0.41 16.91 -10.51
N PRO A 153 0.71 16.22 -10.20
CA PRO A 153 1.30 16.25 -8.87
C PRO A 153 1.57 17.68 -8.35
N LEU A 154 2.08 18.56 -9.19
CA LEU A 154 2.29 19.97 -8.82
C LEU A 154 0.98 20.68 -8.48
N ALA A 155 -0.03 20.55 -9.34
CA ALA A 155 -1.34 21.16 -9.10
C ALA A 155 -2.00 20.60 -7.82
N ALA A 156 -1.83 19.31 -7.56
CA ALA A 156 -2.32 18.67 -6.34
C ALA A 156 -1.64 19.24 -5.09
N ALA A 157 -0.31 19.36 -5.10
CA ALA A 157 0.44 19.99 -4.01
C ALA A 157 0.01 21.43 -3.74
N GLN A 158 -0.17 22.23 -4.80
CA GLN A 158 -0.62 23.63 -4.69
C GLN A 158 -2.03 23.73 -4.09
N ARG A 159 -2.97 22.90 -4.56
CA ARG A 159 -4.36 22.86 -4.04
C ARG A 159 -4.44 22.47 -2.57
N MET A 160 -3.55 21.59 -2.14
CA MET A 160 -3.50 21.11 -0.75
C MET A 160 -2.67 22.01 0.17
N GLY A 161 -2.04 23.06 -0.36
CA GLY A 161 -1.16 23.93 0.42
C GLY A 161 0.09 23.22 0.92
N ALA A 162 0.69 22.37 0.08
CA ALA A 162 1.90 21.58 0.36
C ALA A 162 3.14 22.34 -0.18
N PRO A 163 3.77 23.24 0.61
CA PRO A 163 4.73 24.19 0.07
C PRO A 163 6.04 23.56 -0.40
N GLU A 164 6.55 22.56 0.33
CA GLU A 164 7.84 21.94 0.01
C GLU A 164 7.76 21.11 -1.27
N THR A 165 6.74 20.29 -1.41
CA THR A 165 6.54 19.48 -2.62
C THR A 165 6.14 20.33 -3.82
N ALA A 166 5.35 21.39 -3.63
CA ALA A 166 5.03 22.33 -4.71
C ALA A 166 6.29 23.03 -5.23
N ALA A 167 7.15 23.52 -4.35
CA ALA A 167 8.41 24.16 -4.73
C ALA A 167 9.36 23.17 -5.43
N LEU A 168 9.48 21.95 -4.92
CA LEU A 168 10.30 20.89 -5.50
C LEU A 168 9.85 20.56 -6.93
N LEU A 169 8.56 20.27 -7.11
CA LEU A 169 7.99 19.90 -8.40
C LEU A 169 8.08 21.04 -9.42
N ALA A 170 7.81 22.28 -9.01
CA ALA A 170 7.98 23.46 -9.88
C ALA A 170 9.42 23.61 -10.37
N ARG A 171 10.39 23.46 -9.47
CA ARG A 171 11.82 23.52 -9.82
C ARG A 171 12.23 22.43 -10.81
N ILE A 172 11.77 21.19 -10.60
CA ILE A 172 12.08 20.08 -11.50
C ILE A 172 11.49 20.32 -12.89
N GLN A 173 10.26 20.81 -12.98
CA GLN A 173 9.63 21.15 -14.26
C GLN A 173 10.38 22.26 -15.01
N GLU A 174 10.96 23.22 -14.31
CA GLU A 174 11.78 24.27 -14.92
C GLU A 174 13.09 23.73 -15.50
N LEU A 175 13.69 22.74 -14.85
CA LEU A 175 14.95 22.12 -15.31
C LEU A 175 14.76 21.20 -16.53
N GLN A 176 13.54 20.81 -16.85
CA GLN A 176 13.20 19.95 -18.00
C GLN A 176 12.79 20.74 -19.26
N LYS A 177 12.75 22.06 -19.19
CA LYS A 177 12.46 22.95 -20.33
C LYS A 177 13.73 23.26 -21.13
#